data_fa9254c16c7cc8a9085666f2ed22c826
#
_entry.id   fa9254c16c7cc8a9085666f2ed22c826
#
_cell.length_a   1.000
_cell.length_b   1.000
_cell.length_c   1.000
_cell.angle_alpha   90.00
_cell.angle_beta   90.00
_cell.angle_gamma   90.00
#
_symmetry.space_group_name_H-M   'P 1'
#
loop_
_entity.id
_entity.type
_entity.pdbx_description
1 polymer ?
#
loop_
_entity_poly.entity_id
_entity_poly.type
_entity_poly.pdbx_seq_one_letter_code
_entity_poly.pdbx_strand_id
1 'polypeptide(L)'
;MKISCDVIRDLLPLYVDEVLSNDSKTLVDEHIEECENCSEELKKLSADETYINTVNNENKSIYESLNRIRKRISLKIQLTILISVIFTAIVAVGAWDYYDNHRIYMPYKEAKIKWVKDSMRTSEKYRDVDRVISSDGKTLILVLNRTHRTNNDSIYSDQVIWKGPNREYSYEDEKGEEKLADIEEVYYMSSDAWERYKEREVLIYTIPQDEFNLERYKREFNVVKRKSKLIWTKSNGFIG
;
A
#
# COMPACT_ATOMS: atom_id res chain seq x y z
N MET A 1 -44.23 57.80 -52.54
CA MET A 1 -45.18 56.63 -52.57
C MET A 1 -45.48 56.29 -51.14
N LYS A 2 -46.73 56.38 -50.66
CA LYS A 2 -47.03 55.96 -49.27
C LYS A 2 -47.10 54.44 -49.25
N ILE A 3 -46.18 53.83 -48.50
CA ILE A 3 -46.15 52.40 -48.26
C ILE A 3 -47.28 52.05 -47.30
N SER A 4 -47.97 50.90 -47.51
CA SER A 4 -49.06 50.47 -46.63
C SER A 4 -48.55 49.99 -45.28
N CYS A 5 -49.33 50.15 -44.20
CA CYS A 5 -49.01 49.68 -42.90
C CYS A 5 -48.77 48.14 -42.85
N ASP A 6 -49.43 47.37 -43.74
CA ASP A 6 -49.26 45.92 -43.78
C ASP A 6 -47.82 45.49 -44.21
N VAL A 7 -47.26 46.23 -45.22
CA VAL A 7 -45.87 46.02 -45.64
C VAL A 7 -44.90 46.37 -44.52
N ILE A 8 -45.15 47.43 -43.78
CA ILE A 8 -44.31 47.85 -42.66
C ILE A 8 -44.36 46.79 -41.52
N ARG A 9 -45.55 46.31 -41.19
CA ARG A 9 -45.72 45.28 -40.16
C ARG A 9 -44.90 43.97 -40.45
N ASP A 10 -44.87 43.57 -41.72
CA ASP A 10 -44.06 42.44 -42.16
C ASP A 10 -42.55 42.69 -41.98
N LEU A 11 -42.12 43.96 -42.02
CA LEU A 11 -40.73 44.37 -41.85
C LEU A 11 -40.34 44.64 -40.38
N LEU A 12 -41.28 44.93 -39.49
CA LEU A 12 -40.99 45.27 -38.09
C LEU A 12 -40.20 44.20 -37.33
N PRO A 13 -40.48 42.88 -37.44
CA PRO A 13 -39.65 41.86 -36.80
C PRO A 13 -38.21 41.89 -37.30
N LEU A 14 -38.02 42.04 -38.62
CA LEU A 14 -36.66 42.06 -39.21
C LEU A 14 -35.96 43.40 -38.89
N TYR A 15 -36.68 44.45 -38.62
CA TYR A 15 -36.15 45.74 -38.16
C TYR A 15 -35.62 45.62 -36.72
N VAL A 16 -36.35 44.95 -35.84
CA VAL A 16 -35.94 44.67 -34.43
C VAL A 16 -34.70 43.75 -34.40
N ASP A 17 -34.67 42.74 -35.26
CA ASP A 17 -33.51 41.83 -35.38
C ASP A 17 -32.29 42.45 -36.10
N GLU A 18 -32.38 43.71 -36.52
CA GLU A 18 -31.34 44.48 -37.23
C GLU A 18 -30.84 43.82 -38.56
N VAL A 19 -31.65 42.98 -39.20
CA VAL A 19 -31.29 42.27 -40.42
C VAL A 19 -31.74 42.89 -41.72
N LEU A 20 -32.41 44.05 -41.64
CA LEU A 20 -32.88 44.85 -42.85
C LEU A 20 -31.73 45.51 -43.61
N SER A 21 -31.86 45.62 -44.93
CA SER A 21 -30.99 46.49 -45.72
C SER A 21 -31.20 47.97 -45.37
N ASN A 22 -30.20 48.82 -45.62
CA ASN A 22 -30.26 50.24 -45.28
C ASN A 22 -31.48 50.93 -45.93
N ASP A 23 -31.79 50.57 -47.16
CA ASP A 23 -32.95 51.19 -47.88
C ASP A 23 -34.27 50.77 -47.21
N SER A 24 -34.42 49.49 -46.83
CA SER A 24 -35.61 49.01 -46.11
C SER A 24 -35.71 49.58 -44.70
N LYS A 25 -34.61 49.82 -44.04
CA LYS A 25 -34.56 50.44 -42.72
C LYS A 25 -35.06 51.89 -42.79
N THR A 26 -34.57 52.68 -43.76
CA THR A 26 -35.01 54.03 -44.00
C THR A 26 -36.53 54.12 -44.27
N LEU A 27 -37.07 53.17 -45.06
CA LEU A 27 -38.51 53.08 -45.31
C LEU A 27 -39.34 52.81 -44.07
N VAL A 28 -38.86 51.98 -43.16
CA VAL A 28 -39.52 51.75 -41.88
C VAL A 28 -39.39 52.95 -40.98
N ASP A 29 -38.22 53.58 -40.90
CA ASP A 29 -37.99 54.80 -40.09
C ASP A 29 -38.93 55.92 -40.49
N GLU A 30 -39.06 56.28 -41.80
CA GLU A 30 -39.96 57.29 -42.33
C GLU A 30 -41.42 56.96 -42.00
N HIS A 31 -41.85 55.72 -42.08
CA HIS A 31 -43.23 55.32 -41.84
C HIS A 31 -43.59 55.36 -40.33
N ILE A 32 -42.73 54.95 -39.42
CA ILE A 32 -42.97 54.95 -37.97
C ILE A 32 -43.01 56.38 -37.41
N GLU A 33 -42.35 57.35 -38.05
CA GLU A 33 -42.43 58.74 -37.72
C GLU A 33 -43.83 59.36 -38.05
N GLU A 34 -44.50 58.85 -39.11
CA GLU A 34 -45.80 59.32 -39.54
C GLU A 34 -46.98 58.46 -39.03
N CYS A 35 -46.74 57.23 -38.59
CA CYS A 35 -47.77 56.25 -38.22
C CYS A 35 -47.67 55.78 -36.77
N GLU A 36 -48.55 56.33 -35.92
CA GLU A 36 -48.58 56.01 -34.49
C GLU A 36 -48.85 54.53 -34.22
N ASN A 37 -49.75 53.89 -35.00
CA ASN A 37 -50.05 52.44 -34.84
C ASN A 37 -48.86 51.55 -35.08
N CYS A 38 -48.07 51.81 -36.11
CA CYS A 38 -46.85 51.00 -36.38
C CYS A 38 -45.72 51.26 -35.36
N SER A 39 -45.63 52.51 -34.86
CA SER A 39 -44.72 52.89 -33.78
C SER A 39 -45.05 52.18 -32.47
N GLU A 40 -46.34 52.05 -32.10
CA GLU A 40 -46.73 51.25 -30.92
C GLU A 40 -46.43 49.73 -31.07
N GLU A 41 -46.64 49.21 -32.27
CA GLU A 41 -46.36 47.80 -32.58
C GLU A 41 -44.87 47.53 -32.50
N LEU A 42 -44.03 48.41 -33.02
CA LEU A 42 -42.57 48.31 -32.85
C LEU A 42 -42.13 48.30 -31.37
N LYS A 43 -42.72 49.19 -30.53
CA LYS A 43 -42.43 49.22 -29.10
C LYS A 43 -42.79 47.95 -28.39
N LYS A 44 -43.88 47.27 -28.74
CA LYS A 44 -44.28 45.98 -28.19
C LYS A 44 -43.29 44.90 -28.58
N LEU A 45 -42.90 44.82 -29.85
CA LEU A 45 -41.92 43.85 -30.33
C LEU A 45 -40.55 44.04 -29.67
N SER A 46 -40.08 45.26 -29.51
CA SER A 46 -38.81 45.55 -28.83
C SER A 46 -38.83 45.20 -27.31
N ALA A 47 -39.98 45.34 -26.65
CA ALA A 47 -40.16 44.98 -25.25
C ALA A 47 -40.10 43.47 -25.05
N ASP A 48 -40.70 42.67 -25.95
CA ASP A 48 -40.66 41.23 -25.89
C ASP A 48 -39.24 40.68 -26.10
N GLU A 49 -38.46 41.26 -27.02
CA GLU A 49 -37.06 40.89 -27.23
C GLU A 49 -36.19 41.19 -26.00
N THR A 50 -36.39 42.36 -25.36
CA THR A 50 -35.68 42.72 -24.14
C THR A 50 -35.98 41.73 -23.01
N TYR A 51 -37.23 41.25 -22.89
CA TYR A 51 -37.62 40.25 -21.91
C TYR A 51 -36.95 38.90 -22.18
N ILE A 52 -36.92 38.44 -23.43
CA ILE A 52 -36.25 37.19 -23.83
C ILE A 52 -34.76 37.25 -23.51
N ASN A 53 -34.10 38.38 -23.81
CA ASN A 53 -32.68 38.56 -23.54
C ASN A 53 -32.34 38.58 -22.02
N THR A 54 -33.21 39.17 -21.19
CA THR A 54 -33.06 39.13 -19.72
C THR A 54 -33.19 37.73 -19.18
N VAL A 55 -34.19 36.94 -19.60
CA VAL A 55 -34.40 35.56 -19.20
C VAL A 55 -33.21 34.67 -19.63
N ASN A 56 -32.67 34.87 -20.82
CA ASN A 56 -31.51 34.13 -21.30
C ASN A 56 -30.24 34.44 -20.48
N ASN A 57 -30.04 35.69 -20.08
CA ASN A 57 -28.91 36.08 -19.24
C ASN A 57 -29.03 35.54 -17.81
N GLU A 58 -30.20 35.49 -17.21
CA GLU A 58 -30.45 34.86 -15.92
C GLU A 58 -30.18 33.37 -15.99
N ASN A 59 -30.67 32.67 -16.99
CA ASN A 59 -30.43 31.25 -17.22
C ASN A 59 -28.91 30.94 -17.40
N LYS A 60 -28.20 31.83 -18.11
CA LYS A 60 -26.73 31.68 -18.26
C LYS A 60 -26.01 31.81 -16.94
N SER A 61 -26.38 32.72 -16.06
CA SER A 61 -25.78 32.91 -14.74
C SER A 61 -26.02 31.70 -13.83
N ILE A 62 -27.22 31.12 -13.87
CA ILE A 62 -27.61 29.90 -13.17
C ILE A 62 -26.77 28.72 -13.67
N TYR A 63 -26.64 28.56 -14.98
CA TYR A 63 -25.85 27.50 -15.61
C TYR A 63 -24.37 27.57 -15.22
N GLU A 64 -23.78 28.77 -15.24
CA GLU A 64 -22.39 28.96 -14.80
C GLU A 64 -22.20 28.65 -13.31
N SER A 65 -23.16 28.94 -12.48
CA SER A 65 -23.15 28.63 -11.06
C SER A 65 -23.24 27.12 -10.81
N LEU A 66 -24.11 26.42 -11.50
CA LEU A 66 -24.25 24.98 -11.47
C LEU A 66 -22.98 24.27 -11.95
N ASN A 67 -22.35 24.78 -13.01
CA ASN A 67 -21.08 24.22 -13.50
C ASN A 67 -19.95 24.40 -12.49
N ARG A 68 -19.88 25.50 -11.76
CA ARG A 68 -18.89 25.69 -10.69
C ARG A 68 -19.09 24.67 -9.55
N ILE A 69 -20.34 24.44 -9.14
CA ILE A 69 -20.70 23.46 -8.13
C ILE A 69 -20.33 22.03 -8.61
N ARG A 70 -20.73 21.70 -9.84
CA ARG A 70 -20.41 20.39 -10.46
C ARG A 70 -18.89 20.12 -10.50
N LYS A 71 -18.08 21.10 -10.90
CA LYS A 71 -16.61 20.96 -10.90
C LYS A 71 -16.05 20.73 -9.50
N ARG A 72 -16.54 21.44 -8.48
CA ARG A 72 -16.11 21.25 -7.08
C ARG A 72 -16.48 19.87 -6.53
N ILE A 73 -17.69 19.39 -6.84
CA ILE A 73 -18.14 18.06 -6.43
C ILE A 73 -17.31 16.99 -7.14
N SER A 74 -17.07 17.12 -8.44
CA SER A 74 -16.25 16.19 -9.22
C SER A 74 -14.82 16.11 -8.67
N LEU A 75 -14.20 17.23 -8.34
CA LEU A 75 -12.86 17.25 -7.73
C LEU A 75 -12.83 16.54 -6.36
N LYS A 76 -13.83 16.76 -5.51
CA LYS A 76 -13.93 16.08 -4.22
C LYS A 76 -14.07 14.57 -4.39
N ILE A 77 -14.94 14.13 -5.31
CA ILE A 77 -15.13 12.71 -5.60
C ILE A 77 -13.83 12.08 -6.13
N GLN A 78 -13.15 12.74 -7.08
CA GLN A 78 -11.87 12.25 -7.61
C GLN A 78 -10.80 12.14 -6.52
N LEU A 79 -10.71 13.13 -5.62
CA LEU A 79 -9.79 13.11 -4.50
C LEU A 79 -10.10 11.96 -3.52
N THR A 80 -11.38 11.75 -3.22
CA THR A 80 -11.81 10.64 -2.35
C THR A 80 -11.46 9.28 -2.95
N ILE A 81 -11.69 9.10 -4.25
CA ILE A 81 -11.31 7.88 -4.97
C ILE A 81 -9.79 7.67 -4.91
N LEU A 82 -9.02 8.72 -5.18
CA LEU A 82 -7.54 8.64 -5.13
C LEU A 82 -7.04 8.24 -3.74
N ILE A 83 -7.57 8.87 -2.68
CA ILE A 83 -7.21 8.53 -1.29
C ILE A 83 -7.59 7.08 -0.98
N SER A 84 -8.76 6.62 -1.41
CA SER A 84 -9.20 5.24 -1.22
C SER A 84 -8.26 4.23 -1.91
N VAL A 85 -7.86 4.51 -3.15
CA VAL A 85 -6.92 3.66 -3.89
C VAL A 85 -5.55 3.60 -3.21
N ILE A 86 -5.02 4.76 -2.76
CA ILE A 86 -3.74 4.80 -2.04
C ILE A 86 -3.84 4.03 -0.73
N PHE A 87 -4.90 4.22 0.04
CA PHE A 87 -5.11 3.50 1.29
C PHE A 87 -5.19 1.98 1.07
N THR A 88 -5.94 1.53 0.05
CA THR A 88 -6.03 0.11 -0.30
C THR A 88 -4.68 -0.46 -0.71
N ALA A 89 -3.87 0.29 -1.46
CA ALA A 89 -2.53 -0.12 -1.84
C ALA A 89 -1.61 -0.26 -0.63
N ILE A 90 -1.64 0.68 0.32
CA ILE A 90 -0.85 0.61 1.56
C ILE A 90 -1.25 -0.63 2.38
N VAL A 91 -2.54 -0.89 2.55
CA VAL A 91 -3.03 -2.07 3.27
C VAL A 91 -2.60 -3.36 2.57
N ALA A 92 -2.69 -3.41 1.23
CA ALA A 92 -2.27 -4.58 0.46
C ALA A 92 -0.77 -4.84 0.59
N VAL A 93 0.08 -3.80 0.52
CA VAL A 93 1.54 -3.92 0.71
C VAL A 93 1.86 -4.36 2.13
N GLY A 94 1.22 -3.77 3.15
CA GLY A 94 1.41 -4.16 4.54
C GLY A 94 0.98 -5.60 4.82
N ALA A 95 -0.15 -6.04 4.25
CA ALA A 95 -0.60 -7.41 4.34
C ALA A 95 0.38 -8.38 3.65
N TRP A 96 0.85 -8.00 2.45
CA TRP A 96 1.85 -8.79 1.72
C TRP A 96 3.15 -8.95 2.54
N ASP A 97 3.68 -7.85 3.07
CA ASP A 97 4.88 -7.86 3.91
C ASP A 97 4.68 -8.72 5.16
N TYR A 98 3.54 -8.59 5.83
CA TYR A 98 3.20 -9.44 6.98
C TYR A 98 3.19 -10.91 6.63
N TYR A 99 2.50 -11.32 5.54
CA TYR A 99 2.46 -12.72 5.12
C TYR A 99 3.82 -13.29 4.70
N ASP A 100 4.66 -12.45 4.12
CA ASP A 100 5.98 -12.87 3.64
C ASP A 100 7.03 -12.90 4.75
N ASN A 101 6.97 -11.98 5.71
CA ASN A 101 8.00 -11.78 6.73
C ASN A 101 7.61 -12.28 8.14
N HIS A 102 6.32 -12.48 8.40
CA HIS A 102 5.91 -12.98 9.72
C HIS A 102 6.41 -14.40 9.95
N ARG A 103 7.38 -14.54 10.89
CA ARG A 103 8.00 -15.82 11.23
C ARG A 103 7.09 -16.64 12.13
N ILE A 104 6.78 -17.84 11.70
CA ILE A 104 5.98 -18.83 12.44
C ILE A 104 6.91 -19.91 12.95
N TYR A 105 6.86 -20.13 14.25
CA TYR A 105 7.58 -21.21 14.92
C TYR A 105 7.19 -22.57 14.35
N MET A 106 8.19 -23.43 14.10
CA MET A 106 7.98 -24.82 13.73
C MET A 106 8.31 -25.72 14.93
N PRO A 107 7.33 -26.41 15.50
CA PRO A 107 7.57 -27.34 16.58
C PRO A 107 8.52 -28.47 16.19
N TYR A 108 9.34 -28.95 17.13
CA TYR A 108 10.32 -30.04 16.88
C TYR A 108 9.67 -31.26 16.20
N LYS A 109 8.47 -31.65 16.65
CA LYS A 109 7.74 -32.81 16.09
C LYS A 109 7.37 -32.59 14.62
N GLU A 110 7.01 -31.36 14.25
CA GLU A 110 6.68 -30.99 12.87
C GLU A 110 7.93 -30.85 12.00
N ALA A 111 9.06 -30.45 12.60
CA ALA A 111 10.32 -30.27 11.89
C ALA A 111 10.90 -31.58 11.32
N LYS A 112 10.48 -32.76 11.81
CA LYS A 112 10.87 -34.08 11.34
C LYS A 112 12.37 -34.20 11.09
N ILE A 113 13.18 -33.72 12.04
CA ILE A 113 14.62 -33.69 11.93
C ILE A 113 15.16 -35.09 11.97
N LYS A 114 16.06 -35.43 11.05
CA LYS A 114 16.75 -36.70 10.94
C LYS A 114 18.24 -36.48 10.85
N TRP A 115 19.00 -37.44 11.37
CA TRP A 115 20.44 -37.48 11.20
C TRP A 115 20.82 -38.33 9.99
N VAL A 116 21.47 -37.72 9.00
CA VAL A 116 21.85 -38.39 7.75
C VAL A 116 23.23 -37.92 7.31
N LYS A 117 24.18 -38.85 7.15
CA LYS A 117 25.55 -38.59 6.68
C LYS A 117 26.20 -37.39 7.41
N ASP A 118 26.26 -37.50 8.74
CA ASP A 118 26.86 -36.50 9.64
C ASP A 118 26.24 -35.09 9.58
N SER A 119 24.98 -35.02 9.18
CA SER A 119 24.24 -33.76 9.15
C SER A 119 22.81 -33.93 9.64
N MET A 120 22.28 -32.89 10.27
CA MET A 120 20.86 -32.80 10.57
C MET A 120 20.11 -32.31 9.32
N ARG A 121 19.05 -33.00 8.95
CA ARG A 121 18.23 -32.73 7.79
C ARG A 121 16.75 -32.72 8.12
N THR A 122 15.96 -32.01 7.34
CA THR A 122 14.52 -32.08 7.40
C THR A 122 13.94 -32.21 6.00
N SER A 123 12.86 -32.98 5.89
CA SER A 123 12.02 -33.05 4.68
C SER A 123 10.94 -31.97 4.66
N GLU A 124 10.76 -31.25 5.76
CA GLU A 124 9.71 -30.24 5.87
C GLU A 124 10.16 -28.92 5.24
N LYS A 125 9.18 -28.18 4.72
CA LYS A 125 9.41 -26.84 4.16
C LYS A 125 9.60 -25.84 5.29
N TYR A 126 10.67 -25.08 5.23
CA TYR A 126 10.95 -23.97 6.15
C TYR A 126 11.49 -22.78 5.36
N ARG A 127 11.40 -21.59 5.95
CA ARG A 127 11.97 -20.38 5.35
C ARG A 127 13.43 -20.21 5.76
N ASP A 128 13.68 -20.31 7.05
CA ASP A 128 15.00 -20.02 7.62
C ASP A 128 15.27 -20.88 8.85
N VAL A 129 16.55 -20.96 9.23
CA VAL A 129 17.03 -21.58 10.44
C VAL A 129 17.69 -20.52 11.29
N ASP A 130 17.03 -20.09 12.35
CA ASP A 130 17.68 -19.23 13.33
C ASP A 130 18.64 -20.08 14.18
N ARG A 131 19.85 -19.57 14.35
CA ARG A 131 20.93 -20.21 15.10
C ARG A 131 21.48 -19.23 16.11
N VAL A 132 21.64 -19.69 17.33
CA VAL A 132 22.27 -18.93 18.42
C VAL A 132 23.39 -19.79 18.98
N ILE A 133 24.58 -19.23 19.06
CA ILE A 133 25.80 -19.94 19.59
C ILE A 133 26.11 -19.36 20.97
N SER A 134 26.51 -20.23 21.91
CA SER A 134 27.00 -19.76 23.21
C SER A 134 28.30 -18.95 23.06
N SER A 135 28.59 -18.09 24.02
CA SER A 135 29.78 -17.22 23.98
C SER A 135 31.11 -18.03 24.05
N ASP A 136 31.07 -19.29 24.48
CA ASP A 136 32.22 -20.20 24.49
C ASP A 136 32.30 -21.06 23.22
N GLY A 137 31.38 -20.92 22.27
CA GLY A 137 31.34 -21.67 21.01
C GLY A 137 30.98 -23.13 21.13
N LYS A 138 30.49 -23.61 22.30
CA LYS A 138 30.25 -25.04 22.56
C LYS A 138 28.81 -25.49 22.43
N THR A 139 27.86 -24.56 22.56
CA THR A 139 26.44 -24.88 22.47
C THR A 139 25.78 -24.15 21.31
N LEU A 140 25.08 -24.91 20.49
CA LEU A 140 24.25 -24.38 19.40
C LEU A 140 22.77 -24.56 19.75
N ILE A 141 22.00 -23.52 19.68
CA ILE A 141 20.53 -23.57 19.75
C ILE A 141 19.98 -23.20 18.40
N LEU A 142 19.10 -24.01 17.85
CA LEU A 142 18.50 -23.76 16.53
C LEU A 142 16.98 -23.89 16.57
N VAL A 143 16.34 -23.24 15.61
CA VAL A 143 14.91 -23.38 15.33
C VAL A 143 14.64 -23.19 13.86
N LEU A 144 13.73 -23.98 13.34
CA LEU A 144 13.18 -23.79 12.01
C LEU A 144 11.98 -22.84 12.10
N ASN A 145 11.92 -21.91 11.18
CA ASN A 145 10.76 -21.05 11.05
C ASN A 145 10.19 -21.12 9.63
N ARG A 146 8.91 -20.83 9.52
CA ARG A 146 8.18 -20.73 8.27
C ARG A 146 7.43 -19.40 8.22
N THR A 147 6.99 -19.01 7.06
CA THR A 147 6.00 -17.93 6.89
C THR A 147 4.73 -18.52 6.31
N HIS A 148 3.67 -17.74 6.28
CA HIS A 148 2.43 -18.15 5.61
C HIS A 148 2.66 -18.53 4.13
N ARG A 149 3.66 -17.92 3.49
CA ARG A 149 4.01 -18.20 2.09
C ARG A 149 4.83 -19.47 1.90
N THR A 150 5.64 -19.89 2.89
CA THR A 150 6.53 -21.04 2.79
C THR A 150 5.78 -22.35 2.47
N ASN A 151 4.50 -22.43 2.79
CA ASN A 151 3.67 -23.58 2.44
C ASN A 151 3.37 -23.72 0.94
N ASN A 152 3.48 -22.63 0.16
CA ASN A 152 3.10 -22.60 -1.26
C ASN A 152 4.31 -22.70 -2.21
N ASP A 153 5.51 -22.30 -1.78
CA ASP A 153 6.68 -22.23 -2.63
C ASP A 153 7.65 -23.37 -2.36
N SER A 154 7.87 -24.16 -3.41
CA SER A 154 8.98 -25.05 -3.69
C SER A 154 9.14 -26.35 -2.91
N ILE A 155 9.36 -27.32 -3.71
CA ILE A 155 9.78 -28.71 -3.46
C ILE A 155 11.27 -28.69 -3.08
N TYR A 156 11.60 -28.62 -1.79
CA TYR A 156 12.91 -29.01 -1.31
C TYR A 156 12.78 -30.27 -0.47
N SER A 157 13.30 -31.37 -0.96
CA SER A 157 13.49 -32.58 -0.19
C SER A 157 14.87 -32.55 0.47
N ASP A 158 14.96 -32.98 1.73
CA ASP A 158 16.20 -33.19 2.46
C ASP A 158 17.12 -31.96 2.61
N GLN A 159 16.61 -30.88 3.15
CA GLN A 159 17.45 -29.72 3.45
C GLN A 159 18.33 -29.91 4.65
N VAL A 160 19.58 -29.47 4.53
CA VAL A 160 20.55 -29.51 5.63
C VAL A 160 20.33 -28.32 6.56
N ILE A 161 19.93 -28.57 7.79
CA ILE A 161 19.74 -27.55 8.82
C ILE A 161 21.00 -27.32 9.66
N TRP A 162 21.84 -28.36 9.83
CA TRP A 162 23.13 -28.28 10.45
C TRP A 162 24.07 -29.35 9.85
N LYS A 163 25.30 -28.95 9.48
CA LYS A 163 26.24 -29.79 8.77
C LYS A 163 27.03 -30.72 9.68
N GLY A 164 26.75 -30.71 10.99
CA GLY A 164 27.43 -31.58 11.98
C GLY A 164 28.75 -31.00 12.49
N PRO A 165 29.35 -31.69 13.45
CA PRO A 165 30.55 -31.24 14.16
C PRO A 165 31.82 -31.22 13.31
N ASN A 166 31.83 -31.95 12.20
CA ASN A 166 33.02 -32.08 11.34
C ASN A 166 33.16 -30.90 10.34
N ARG A 167 32.30 -29.88 10.44
CA ARG A 167 32.37 -28.68 9.64
C ARG A 167 32.70 -27.50 10.52
N GLU A 168 33.66 -26.71 10.08
CA GLU A 168 34.05 -25.47 10.73
C GLU A 168 32.93 -24.46 10.67
N TYR A 169 32.48 -23.97 11.84
CA TYR A 169 31.62 -22.82 12.00
C TYR A 169 32.43 -21.73 12.68
N SER A 170 32.62 -20.62 12.01
CA SER A 170 33.21 -19.46 12.64
C SER A 170 32.18 -18.69 13.44
N TYR A 171 32.56 -18.12 14.55
CA TYR A 171 31.82 -17.17 15.34
C TYR A 171 32.79 -16.13 15.91
N GLU A 172 32.31 -14.92 16.10
CA GLU A 172 33.07 -13.90 16.82
C GLU A 172 32.92 -14.15 18.32
N ASP A 173 34.04 -14.25 19.02
CA ASP A 173 34.05 -14.43 20.47
C ASP A 173 33.79 -13.13 21.24
N GLU A 174 33.87 -13.19 22.58
CA GLU A 174 33.69 -12.02 23.47
C GLU A 174 34.68 -10.87 23.21
N LYS A 175 35.78 -11.13 22.51
CA LYS A 175 36.80 -10.13 22.15
C LYS A 175 36.68 -9.62 20.72
N GLY A 176 35.69 -10.12 19.97
CA GLY A 176 35.54 -9.82 18.56
C GLY A 176 36.52 -10.57 17.66
N GLU A 177 37.16 -11.62 18.17
CA GLU A 177 38.05 -12.49 17.41
C GLU A 177 37.23 -13.58 16.73
N GLU A 178 37.47 -13.80 15.44
CA GLU A 178 36.85 -14.91 14.72
C GLU A 178 37.48 -16.24 15.19
N LYS A 179 36.67 -17.13 15.73
CA LYS A 179 37.05 -18.45 16.22
C LYS A 179 36.21 -19.53 15.59
N LEU A 180 36.76 -20.72 15.53
CA LEU A 180 36.05 -21.94 15.16
C LEU A 180 35.28 -22.48 16.36
N ALA A 181 33.98 -22.71 16.18
CA ALA A 181 33.12 -23.29 17.19
C ALA A 181 33.38 -24.80 17.32
N ASP A 182 33.60 -25.27 18.55
CA ASP A 182 33.65 -26.70 18.89
C ASP A 182 32.34 -27.13 19.54
N ILE A 183 31.30 -27.32 18.72
CA ILE A 183 29.94 -27.62 19.19
C ILE A 183 29.93 -28.98 19.91
N GLU A 184 29.63 -28.95 21.20
CA GLU A 184 29.47 -30.12 22.07
C GLU A 184 27.99 -30.53 22.23
N GLU A 185 27.06 -29.55 22.16
CA GLU A 185 25.63 -29.76 22.35
C GLU A 185 24.81 -28.96 21.35
N VAL A 186 23.74 -29.57 20.84
CA VAL A 186 22.76 -28.88 19.98
C VAL A 186 21.35 -29.01 20.56
N TYR A 187 20.69 -27.90 20.68
CA TYR A 187 19.32 -27.81 21.18
C TYR A 187 18.38 -27.31 20.09
N TYR A 188 17.13 -27.76 20.16
CA TYR A 188 16.02 -27.21 19.37
C TYR A 188 15.13 -26.37 20.27
N MET A 189 14.84 -25.11 19.88
CA MET A 189 14.00 -24.24 20.66
C MET A 189 12.59 -24.82 20.84
N SER A 190 12.05 -24.77 22.05
CA SER A 190 10.60 -24.95 22.28
C SER A 190 9.83 -23.67 21.92
N SER A 191 8.50 -23.75 21.92
CA SER A 191 7.66 -22.54 21.72
C SER A 191 7.95 -21.44 22.73
N ASP A 192 8.12 -21.80 24.01
CA ASP A 192 8.45 -20.86 25.09
C ASP A 192 9.85 -20.27 24.96
N ALA A 193 10.80 -21.05 24.43
CA ALA A 193 12.15 -20.57 24.14
C ALA A 193 12.12 -19.60 22.94
N TRP A 194 11.33 -19.91 21.92
CA TRP A 194 11.15 -19.09 20.73
C TRP A 194 10.52 -17.73 21.05
N GLU A 195 9.46 -17.70 21.86
CA GLU A 195 8.84 -16.43 22.29
C GLU A 195 9.84 -15.57 23.05
N ARG A 196 10.61 -16.19 23.97
CA ARG A 196 11.67 -15.50 24.69
C ARG A 196 12.77 -14.98 23.77
N TYR A 197 13.18 -15.77 22.78
CA TYR A 197 14.18 -15.38 21.77
C TYR A 197 13.73 -14.18 20.96
N LYS A 198 12.49 -14.17 20.46
CA LYS A 198 11.94 -13.05 19.67
C LYS A 198 11.87 -11.72 20.46
N GLU A 199 11.57 -11.81 21.76
CA GLU A 199 11.50 -10.63 22.62
C GLU A 199 12.88 -10.02 22.93
N ARG A 200 13.97 -10.74 22.65
CA ARG A 200 15.32 -10.38 23.07
C ARG A 200 16.25 -10.19 21.88
N GLU A 201 16.33 -8.96 21.40
CA GLU A 201 17.24 -8.57 20.30
C GLU A 201 18.69 -8.95 20.54
N VAL A 202 19.11 -9.01 21.82
CA VAL A 202 20.47 -9.40 22.22
C VAL A 202 20.91 -10.76 21.66
N LEU A 203 19.97 -11.68 21.41
CA LEU A 203 20.28 -13.02 20.90
C LEU A 203 20.19 -13.15 19.37
N ILE A 204 19.73 -12.11 18.68
CA ILE A 204 19.48 -12.14 17.23
C ILE A 204 20.76 -11.85 16.43
N TYR A 205 21.70 -11.14 17.03
CA TYR A 205 22.93 -10.66 16.39
C TYR A 205 24.18 -11.38 16.91
N THR A 206 25.32 -10.83 16.64
CA THR A 206 26.63 -11.31 17.11
C THR A 206 26.75 -11.25 18.63
N ILE A 207 27.65 -12.06 19.19
CA ILE A 207 27.97 -12.01 20.63
C ILE A 207 28.47 -10.62 20.99
N PRO A 208 27.88 -9.95 21.98
CA PRO A 208 28.32 -8.60 22.36
C PRO A 208 29.73 -8.58 22.91
N GLN A 209 30.51 -7.55 22.54
CA GLN A 209 31.89 -7.37 22.96
C GLN A 209 32.02 -6.58 24.28
N ASP A 210 31.00 -5.78 24.63
CA ASP A 210 31.00 -5.06 25.91
C ASP A 210 30.48 -5.93 27.06
N GLU A 211 31.11 -5.80 28.23
CA GLU A 211 30.88 -6.65 29.39
C GLU A 211 29.41 -6.65 29.84
N PHE A 212 28.75 -5.52 29.79
CA PHE A 212 27.35 -5.40 30.24
C PHE A 212 26.38 -6.18 29.34
N ASN A 213 26.50 -6.03 28.02
CA ASN A 213 25.67 -6.73 27.08
C ASN A 213 26.06 -8.21 26.96
N LEU A 214 27.32 -8.55 27.16
CA LEU A 214 27.80 -9.92 27.21
C LEU A 214 27.18 -10.70 28.37
N GLU A 215 27.17 -10.15 29.57
CA GLU A 215 26.53 -10.79 30.73
C GLU A 215 25.00 -10.92 30.53
N ARG A 216 24.40 -9.94 29.87
CA ARG A 216 22.99 -10.02 29.47
C ARG A 216 22.77 -11.12 28.44
N TYR A 217 23.63 -11.22 27.42
CA TYR A 217 23.61 -12.28 26.41
C TYR A 217 23.69 -13.67 27.06
N LYS A 218 24.71 -13.91 27.90
CA LYS A 218 24.90 -15.20 28.62
C LYS A 218 23.67 -15.58 29.42
N ARG A 219 23.09 -14.65 30.14
CA ARG A 219 21.87 -14.87 30.95
C ARG A 219 20.68 -15.25 30.06
N GLU A 220 20.40 -14.49 29.01
CA GLU A 220 19.28 -14.78 28.11
C GLU A 220 19.51 -16.08 27.32
N PHE A 221 20.72 -16.33 26.86
CA PHE A 221 21.10 -17.60 26.23
C PHE A 221 20.80 -18.80 27.14
N ASN A 222 21.20 -18.75 28.40
CA ASN A 222 20.94 -19.79 29.36
C ASN A 222 19.45 -20.00 29.66
N VAL A 223 18.64 -18.94 29.61
CA VAL A 223 17.18 -19.05 29.75
C VAL A 223 16.58 -19.78 28.56
N VAL A 224 16.99 -19.41 27.34
CA VAL A 224 16.53 -20.07 26.11
C VAL A 224 16.99 -21.52 26.07
N LYS A 225 18.28 -21.82 26.40
CA LYS A 225 18.82 -23.16 26.46
C LYS A 225 18.00 -24.06 27.38
N ARG A 226 17.72 -23.61 28.62
CA ARG A 226 16.95 -24.41 29.61
C ARG A 226 15.53 -24.75 29.17
N LYS A 227 14.93 -23.91 28.32
CA LYS A 227 13.59 -24.12 27.74
C LYS A 227 13.64 -24.91 26.42
N SER A 228 14.82 -25.19 25.89
CA SER A 228 15.00 -25.87 24.62
C SER A 228 15.21 -27.37 24.81
N LYS A 229 14.89 -28.17 23.79
CA LYS A 229 15.09 -29.64 23.80
C LYS A 229 16.49 -29.98 23.31
N LEU A 230 17.26 -30.71 24.09
CA LEU A 230 18.53 -31.28 23.65
C LEU A 230 18.26 -32.31 22.55
N ILE A 231 18.91 -32.18 21.40
CA ILE A 231 18.71 -33.07 20.24
C ILE A 231 19.97 -33.74 19.75
N TRP A 232 21.14 -33.23 20.14
CA TRP A 232 22.42 -33.85 19.79
C TRP A 232 23.50 -33.50 20.82
N THR A 233 24.41 -34.46 21.08
CA THR A 233 25.65 -34.23 21.85
C THR A 233 26.83 -34.84 21.14
N LYS A 234 28.03 -34.29 21.38
CA LYS A 234 29.32 -34.82 20.84
C LYS A 234 29.60 -36.22 21.30
N SER A 235 29.19 -36.60 22.52
CA SER A 235 29.40 -37.90 23.11
C SER A 235 28.40 -38.98 22.67
N ASN A 236 27.11 -38.61 22.51
CA ASN A 236 26.01 -39.55 22.28
C ASN A 236 25.40 -39.47 20.87
N GLY A 237 25.84 -38.50 20.07
CA GLY A 237 25.26 -38.27 18.77
C GLY A 237 23.83 -37.69 18.81
N PHE A 238 23.03 -38.04 17.81
CA PHE A 238 21.64 -37.56 17.68
C PHE A 238 20.72 -38.32 18.65
N ILE A 239 20.00 -37.56 19.49
CA ILE A 239 19.18 -38.10 20.59
C ILE A 239 17.69 -38.01 20.23
N GLY A 240 17.32 -37.19 19.21
CA GLY A 240 16.05 -36.62 18.84
C GLY A 240 14.84 -37.40 18.52
#